data_6a35663576bb51472347a6acba5fa204
#
_entry.id   6a35663576bb51472347a6acba5fa204
#
_cell.length_a   1.000
_cell.length_b   1.000
_cell.length_c   1.000
_cell.angle_alpha   90.00
_cell.angle_beta   90.00
_cell.angle_gamma   90.00
#
_symmetry.space_group_name_H-M   'P 1'
#
loop_
_entity.id
_entity.type
_entity.pdbx_description
1 polymer ?
#
loop_
_entity_poly.entity_id
_entity_poly.type
_entity_poly.pdbx_seq_one_letter_code
_entity_poly.pdbx_strand_id
1 'polypeptide(L)'
;TVLIFGAAGGVGSASIQVAKALGARVIAAASTEEKRAFTLAHGADEAIDTDTDGWRDRLKALTGGKGPDVVFDPVCGPLFEAAFRSLKWRGRHMVVGFVGGPIPALPSNLTLMKGAALMGVDVRQHMEYELPQAIATLKELAAWAGEGKIKPPVGSIYPFDQFGEAMVSALSGKGTGKVVLEVAANPGV
;
A
#
# COMPACT_ATOMS: atom_id res chain seq x y z
N THR A 1 14.40 1.02 -0.08
CA THR A 1 13.36 1.52 0.83
C THR A 1 12.07 1.79 0.06
N VAL A 2 10.96 1.26 0.54
CA VAL A 2 9.62 1.44 -0.05
C VAL A 2 8.75 2.22 0.94
N LEU A 3 8.17 3.33 0.48
CA LEU A 3 7.10 4.04 1.19
C LEU A 3 5.75 3.52 0.66
N ILE A 4 4.85 3.12 1.55
CA ILE A 4 3.53 2.59 1.18
C ILE A 4 2.45 3.50 1.78
N PHE A 5 1.62 4.11 0.93
CA PHE A 5 0.42 4.84 1.34
C PHE A 5 -0.77 3.91 1.55
N GLY A 6 -1.74 4.33 2.38
CA GLY A 6 -2.89 3.50 2.71
C GLY A 6 -2.50 2.16 3.34
N ALA A 7 -1.38 2.14 4.04
CA ALA A 7 -0.66 0.96 4.48
C ALA A 7 -1.46 0.02 5.39
N ALA A 8 -2.44 0.55 6.14
CA ALA A 8 -3.30 -0.25 7.02
C ALA A 8 -4.49 -0.89 6.31
N GLY A 9 -4.80 -0.50 5.07
CA GLY A 9 -5.87 -1.09 4.29
C GLY A 9 -5.50 -2.45 3.68
N GLY A 10 -6.46 -3.11 3.04
CA GLY A 10 -6.26 -4.45 2.50
C GLY A 10 -5.19 -4.55 1.41
N VAL A 11 -5.02 -3.52 0.55
CA VAL A 11 -3.94 -3.47 -0.46
C VAL A 11 -2.62 -3.12 0.21
N GLY A 12 -2.60 -2.08 1.07
CA GLY A 12 -1.37 -1.61 1.71
C GLY A 12 -0.74 -2.64 2.62
N SER A 13 -1.53 -3.35 3.45
CA SER A 13 -1.02 -4.38 4.35
C SER A 13 -0.45 -5.60 3.60
N ALA A 14 -1.07 -5.99 2.49
CA ALA A 14 -0.51 -7.02 1.62
C ALA A 14 0.81 -6.55 0.97
N SER A 15 0.86 -5.27 0.53
CA SER A 15 2.05 -4.68 -0.07
C SER A 15 3.22 -4.60 0.91
N ILE A 16 2.98 -4.35 2.21
CA ILE A 16 4.02 -4.43 3.25
C ILE A 16 4.66 -5.81 3.22
N GLN A 17 3.86 -6.86 3.29
CA GLN A 17 4.38 -8.23 3.37
C GLN A 17 5.13 -8.63 2.09
N VAL A 18 4.61 -8.30 0.93
CA VAL A 18 5.29 -8.55 -0.36
C VAL A 18 6.62 -7.79 -0.42
N ALA A 19 6.64 -6.51 -0.05
CA ALA A 19 7.86 -5.72 -0.01
C ALA A 19 8.91 -6.32 0.95
N LYS A 20 8.48 -6.77 2.13
CA LYS A 20 9.34 -7.47 3.09
C LYS A 20 9.86 -8.79 2.55
N ALA A 21 9.01 -9.58 1.88
CA ALA A 21 9.40 -10.84 1.25
C ALA A 21 10.46 -10.65 0.15
N LEU A 22 10.43 -9.48 -0.52
CA LEU A 22 11.43 -9.05 -1.50
C LEU A 22 12.68 -8.41 -0.86
N GLY A 23 12.80 -8.36 0.46
CA GLY A 23 13.95 -7.82 1.18
C GLY A 23 13.97 -6.29 1.30
N ALA A 24 12.87 -5.61 1.04
CA ALA A 24 12.80 -4.17 1.17
C ALA A 24 12.70 -3.71 2.63
N ARG A 25 13.23 -2.52 2.92
CA ARG A 25 12.87 -1.74 4.10
C ARG A 25 11.57 -1.00 3.80
N VAL A 26 10.58 -1.13 4.67
CA VAL A 26 9.22 -0.60 4.47
C VAL A 26 8.92 0.52 5.46
N ILE A 27 8.53 1.68 4.93
CA ILE A 27 7.94 2.80 5.69
C ILE A 27 6.44 2.82 5.36
N ALA A 28 5.60 2.63 6.35
CA ALA A 28 4.15 2.61 6.21
C ALA A 28 3.54 3.97 6.54
N ALA A 29 2.80 4.57 5.59
CA ALA A 29 2.06 5.80 5.84
C ALA A 29 0.60 5.51 6.20
N ALA A 30 0.19 5.91 7.42
CA ALA A 30 -1.15 5.69 7.94
C ALA A 30 -1.61 6.83 8.87
N SER A 31 -2.91 7.18 8.80
CA SER A 31 -3.46 8.40 9.36
C SER A 31 -3.58 8.42 10.88
N THR A 32 -3.86 7.29 11.52
CA THR A 32 -4.06 7.22 12.98
C THR A 32 -2.94 6.42 13.64
N GLU A 33 -2.73 6.64 14.93
CA GLU A 33 -1.75 5.88 15.71
C GLU A 33 -2.07 4.38 15.70
N GLU A 34 -3.34 4.02 15.86
CA GLU A 34 -3.80 2.63 15.78
C GLU A 34 -3.44 1.98 14.44
N LYS A 35 -3.69 2.69 13.33
CA LYS A 35 -3.33 2.22 11.99
C LYS A 35 -1.83 2.08 11.81
N ARG A 36 -1.03 2.99 12.37
CA ARG A 36 0.44 2.88 12.34
C ARG A 36 0.92 1.69 13.15
N ALA A 37 0.39 1.49 14.38
CA ALA A 37 0.70 0.33 15.19
C ALA A 37 0.34 -0.98 14.47
N PHE A 38 -0.82 -1.03 13.79
CA PHE A 38 -1.22 -2.16 12.96
C PHE A 38 -0.19 -2.44 11.86
N THR A 39 0.30 -1.43 11.15
CA THR A 39 1.29 -1.64 10.07
C THR A 39 2.62 -2.18 10.58
N LEU A 40 3.08 -1.70 11.73
CA LEU A 40 4.30 -2.21 12.39
C LEU A 40 4.14 -3.68 12.81
N ALA A 41 2.98 -4.04 13.40
CA ALA A 41 2.68 -5.42 13.77
C ALA A 41 2.61 -6.38 12.56
N HIS A 42 2.40 -5.84 11.34
CA HIS A 42 2.32 -6.61 10.11
C HIS A 42 3.55 -6.48 9.21
N GLY A 43 4.69 -6.07 9.77
CA GLY A 43 6.00 -6.18 9.13
C GLY A 43 6.59 -4.90 8.57
N ALA A 44 5.94 -3.74 8.71
CA ALA A 44 6.59 -2.47 8.40
C ALA A 44 7.76 -2.22 9.36
N ASP A 45 8.88 -1.71 8.86
CA ASP A 45 10.04 -1.37 9.69
C ASP A 45 9.81 -0.06 10.43
N GLU A 46 9.06 0.86 9.82
CA GLU A 46 8.72 2.16 10.38
C GLU A 46 7.33 2.61 9.92
N ALA A 47 6.73 3.51 10.67
CA ALA A 47 5.46 4.12 10.31
C ALA A 47 5.56 5.65 10.40
N ILE A 48 4.87 6.33 9.46
CA ILE A 48 4.76 7.78 9.41
C ILE A 48 3.28 8.17 9.35
N ASP A 49 2.91 9.26 10.01
CA ASP A 49 1.57 9.84 9.88
C ASP A 49 1.36 10.45 8.47
N THR A 50 0.13 10.87 8.20
CA THR A 50 -0.25 11.52 6.95
C THR A 50 -0.63 12.98 7.13
N ASP A 51 -0.22 13.61 8.24
CA ASP A 51 -0.31 15.05 8.42
C ASP A 51 0.60 15.73 7.39
N THR A 52 0.08 16.74 6.70
CA THR A 52 0.80 17.42 5.63
C THR A 52 1.90 18.35 6.15
N ASP A 53 1.73 18.89 7.37
CA ASP A 53 2.67 19.86 7.94
C ASP A 53 4.00 19.20 8.28
N GLY A 54 5.09 19.67 7.66
CA GLY A 54 6.42 19.14 7.88
C GLY A 54 6.64 17.68 7.47
N TRP A 55 5.69 17.07 6.74
CA TRP A 55 5.73 15.65 6.41
C TRP A 55 7.01 15.23 5.69
N ARG A 56 7.49 16.05 4.75
CA ARG A 56 8.72 15.76 4.02
C ARG A 56 9.95 15.71 4.93
N ASP A 57 10.01 16.53 5.96
CA ASP A 57 11.14 16.54 6.90
C ASP A 57 11.10 15.30 7.79
N ARG A 58 9.88 14.87 8.23
CA ARG A 58 9.72 13.61 8.94
C ARG A 58 10.16 12.42 8.10
N LEU A 59 9.71 12.33 6.83
CA LEU A 59 10.14 11.26 5.92
C LEU A 59 11.65 11.30 5.64
N LYS A 60 12.22 12.51 5.52
CA LYS A 60 13.65 12.71 5.33
C LYS A 60 14.44 12.19 6.53
N ALA A 61 13.98 12.47 7.75
CA ALA A 61 14.58 11.96 8.97
C ALA A 61 14.60 10.42 8.99
N LEU A 62 13.46 9.78 8.68
CA LEU A 62 13.34 8.32 8.60
C LEU A 62 14.26 7.69 7.53
N THR A 63 14.58 8.41 6.47
CA THR A 63 15.40 7.89 5.36
C THR A 63 16.86 8.33 5.38
N GLY A 64 17.32 8.94 6.49
CA GLY A 64 18.68 9.48 6.58
C GLY A 64 19.00 10.51 5.51
N GLY A 65 18.02 11.30 5.10
CA GLY A 65 18.14 12.36 4.11
C GLY A 65 18.04 11.90 2.65
N LYS A 66 18.05 10.61 2.37
CA LYS A 66 18.13 10.05 1.01
C LYS A 66 16.77 9.94 0.30
N GLY A 67 15.69 9.78 1.05
CA GLY A 67 14.35 9.50 0.53
C GLY A 67 14.14 8.02 0.15
N PRO A 68 12.88 7.60 -0.11
CA PRO A 68 12.57 6.25 -0.54
C PRO A 68 12.97 6.00 -2.00
N ASP A 69 13.31 4.75 -2.33
CA ASP A 69 13.54 4.28 -3.70
C ASP A 69 12.22 4.11 -4.47
N VAL A 70 11.18 3.69 -3.77
CA VAL A 70 9.85 3.45 -4.33
C VAL A 70 8.79 4.06 -3.42
N VAL A 71 7.81 4.73 -4.03
CA VAL A 71 6.53 5.08 -3.41
C VAL A 71 5.45 4.21 -4.04
N PHE A 72 4.75 3.42 -3.23
CA PHE A 72 3.59 2.64 -3.64
C PHE A 72 2.33 3.37 -3.18
N ASP A 73 1.57 3.90 -4.14
CA ASP A 73 0.50 4.85 -3.84
C ASP A 73 -0.87 4.43 -4.41
N PRO A 74 -1.69 3.71 -3.63
CA PRO A 74 -3.07 3.45 -3.96
C PRO A 74 -4.02 4.61 -3.57
N VAL A 75 -3.50 5.66 -2.95
CA VAL A 75 -4.28 6.77 -2.38
C VAL A 75 -4.29 7.97 -3.31
N CYS A 76 -3.11 8.40 -3.78
CA CYS A 76 -2.93 9.60 -4.61
C CYS A 76 -3.64 10.83 -4.03
N GLY A 77 -3.45 11.07 -2.74
CA GLY A 77 -4.10 12.15 -1.98
C GLY A 77 -3.22 13.40 -1.84
N PRO A 78 -3.47 14.22 -0.81
CA PRO A 78 -2.76 15.51 -0.60
C PRO A 78 -1.24 15.41 -0.52
N LEU A 79 -0.70 14.27 -0.12
CA LEU A 79 0.74 14.03 -0.02
C LEU A 79 1.41 13.59 -1.33
N PHE A 80 0.67 13.45 -2.43
CA PHE A 80 1.16 12.91 -3.69
C PHE A 80 2.42 13.63 -4.21
N GLU A 81 2.35 14.96 -4.36
CA GLU A 81 3.50 15.74 -4.82
C GLU A 81 4.63 15.74 -3.80
N ALA A 82 4.31 15.86 -2.50
CA ALA A 82 5.29 15.81 -1.43
C ALA A 82 6.07 14.47 -1.43
N ALA A 83 5.38 13.37 -1.66
CA ALA A 83 5.99 12.04 -1.78
C ALA A 83 6.90 11.94 -3.00
N PHE A 84 6.45 12.43 -4.16
CA PHE A 84 7.27 12.45 -5.37
C PHE A 84 8.54 13.29 -5.18
N ARG A 85 8.42 14.48 -4.59
CA ARG A 85 9.56 15.36 -4.26
C ARG A 85 10.53 14.73 -3.26
N SER A 86 10.09 13.78 -2.47
CA SER A 86 10.90 13.09 -1.46
C SER A 86 11.64 11.87 -1.99
N LEU A 87 11.34 11.42 -3.20
CA LEU A 87 12.02 10.29 -3.82
C LEU A 87 13.55 10.50 -3.88
N LYS A 88 14.27 9.40 -3.72
CA LYS A 88 15.68 9.32 -4.02
C LYS A 88 15.94 9.50 -5.53
N TRP A 89 17.16 9.84 -5.91
CA TRP A 89 17.58 9.81 -7.32
C TRP A 89 17.27 8.45 -7.97
N ARG A 90 16.67 8.46 -9.16
CA ARG A 90 16.17 7.25 -9.86
C ARG A 90 15.01 6.55 -9.15
N GLY A 91 14.37 7.18 -8.17
CA GLY A 91 13.21 6.63 -7.49
C GLY A 91 11.97 6.56 -8.41
N ARG A 92 10.99 5.77 -7.99
CA ARG A 92 9.75 5.54 -8.73
C ARG A 92 8.55 5.79 -7.84
N HIS A 93 7.61 6.61 -8.30
CA HIS A 93 6.30 6.76 -7.67
C HIS A 93 5.29 5.93 -8.48
N MET A 94 4.78 4.90 -7.88
CA MET A 94 3.85 3.95 -8.49
C MET A 94 2.41 4.34 -8.17
N VAL A 95 1.68 4.78 -9.18
CA VAL A 95 0.25 5.12 -9.09
C VAL A 95 -0.56 3.84 -9.24
N VAL A 96 -1.23 3.44 -8.16
CA VAL A 96 -1.99 2.16 -8.08
C VAL A 96 -3.50 2.41 -7.98
N GLY A 97 -3.92 3.57 -7.46
CA GLY A 97 -5.32 3.92 -7.28
C GLY A 97 -5.50 5.37 -6.84
N PHE A 98 -6.76 5.78 -6.67
CA PHE A 98 -7.16 7.16 -6.41
C PHE A 98 -8.23 7.26 -5.31
N VAL A 99 -8.01 6.59 -4.18
CA VAL A 99 -9.00 6.63 -3.07
C VAL A 99 -8.88 7.87 -2.18
N GLY A 100 -7.88 8.73 -2.43
CA GLY A 100 -7.59 9.91 -1.61
C GLY A 100 -8.34 11.18 -1.99
N GLY A 101 -9.23 11.12 -2.99
CA GLY A 101 -10.01 12.28 -3.43
C GLY A 101 -9.77 12.65 -4.90
N PRO A 102 -9.71 13.93 -5.25
CA PRO A 102 -9.45 14.38 -6.62
C PRO A 102 -8.11 13.85 -7.15
N ILE A 103 -8.10 13.44 -8.42
CA ILE A 103 -6.87 12.94 -9.07
C ILE A 103 -5.83 14.07 -9.10
N PRO A 104 -4.65 13.87 -8.50
CA PRO A 104 -3.63 14.90 -8.44
C PRO A 104 -2.93 15.12 -9.78
N ALA A 105 -2.47 16.33 -10.03
CA ALA A 105 -1.59 16.65 -11.13
C ALA A 105 -0.15 16.77 -10.63
N LEU A 106 0.83 16.23 -11.39
CA LEU A 106 2.25 16.40 -11.12
C LEU A 106 2.86 17.33 -12.17
N PRO A 107 3.46 18.47 -11.77
CA PRO A 107 4.22 19.29 -12.70
C PRO A 107 5.38 18.51 -13.33
N SER A 108 5.41 18.44 -14.67
CA SER A 108 6.35 17.56 -15.41
C SER A 108 7.83 17.90 -15.17
N ASN A 109 8.15 19.15 -14.83
CA ASN A 109 9.52 19.57 -14.48
C ASN A 109 10.05 18.82 -13.24
N LEU A 110 9.18 18.31 -12.36
CA LEU A 110 9.61 17.56 -11.18
C LEU A 110 10.28 16.24 -11.55
N THR A 111 9.83 15.58 -12.62
CA THR A 111 10.45 14.34 -13.09
C THR A 111 11.90 14.59 -13.54
N LEU A 112 12.14 15.69 -14.26
CA LEU A 112 13.47 16.12 -14.66
C LEU A 112 14.35 16.48 -13.44
N MET A 113 13.83 17.34 -12.57
CA MET A 113 14.60 17.85 -11.41
C MET A 113 14.97 16.76 -10.41
N LYS A 114 14.10 15.76 -10.24
CA LYS A 114 14.34 14.63 -9.33
C LYS A 114 15.04 13.45 -10.01
N GLY A 115 15.10 13.43 -11.35
CA GLY A 115 15.57 12.26 -12.07
C GLY A 115 14.78 10.98 -11.71
N ALA A 116 13.49 11.14 -11.41
CA ALA A 116 12.61 10.10 -10.92
C ALA A 116 11.46 9.84 -11.92
N ALA A 117 10.80 8.67 -11.79
CA ALA A 117 9.71 8.29 -12.66
C ALA A 117 8.36 8.28 -11.91
N LEU A 118 7.31 8.75 -12.59
CA LEU A 118 5.92 8.49 -12.26
C LEU A 118 5.44 7.33 -13.13
N MET A 119 4.94 6.25 -12.52
CA MET A 119 4.55 5.01 -13.22
C MET A 119 3.14 4.59 -12.84
N GLY A 120 2.31 4.28 -13.82
CA GLY A 120 1.03 3.61 -13.58
C GLY A 120 1.21 2.11 -13.35
N VAL A 121 0.38 1.54 -12.48
CA VAL A 121 0.31 0.10 -12.21
C VAL A 121 -1.16 -0.31 -12.29
N ASP A 122 -1.52 -1.00 -13.35
CA ASP A 122 -2.87 -1.52 -13.57
C ASP A 122 -2.82 -3.06 -13.74
N VAL A 123 -3.30 -3.76 -12.73
CA VAL A 123 -3.34 -5.24 -12.72
C VAL A 123 -4.20 -5.80 -13.85
N ARG A 124 -5.28 -5.11 -14.22
CA ARG A 124 -6.14 -5.54 -15.33
C ARG A 124 -5.38 -5.53 -16.65
N GLN A 125 -4.67 -4.43 -16.95
CA GLN A 125 -3.85 -4.34 -18.15
C GLN A 125 -2.68 -5.34 -18.14
N HIS A 126 -2.06 -5.55 -16.97
CA HIS A 126 -1.04 -6.59 -16.83
C HIS A 126 -1.58 -7.99 -17.15
N MET A 127 -2.79 -8.31 -16.71
CA MET A 127 -3.46 -9.57 -17.06
C MET A 127 -3.84 -9.66 -18.55
N GLU A 128 -4.13 -8.52 -19.19
CA GLU A 128 -4.52 -8.48 -20.61
C GLU A 128 -3.31 -8.59 -21.53
N TYR A 129 -2.25 -7.82 -21.27
CA TYR A 129 -1.11 -7.68 -22.20
C TYR A 129 0.09 -8.58 -21.86
N GLU A 130 0.18 -9.02 -20.60
CA GLU A 130 1.33 -9.80 -20.09
C GLU A 130 0.87 -11.06 -19.34
N LEU A 131 -0.15 -11.75 -19.86
CA LEU A 131 -0.80 -12.88 -19.19
C LEU A 131 0.18 -13.96 -18.67
N PRO A 132 1.21 -14.40 -19.42
CA PRO A 132 2.15 -15.40 -18.92
C PRO A 132 2.89 -14.93 -17.65
N GLN A 133 3.32 -13.67 -17.61
CA GLN A 133 4.01 -13.07 -16.46
C GLN A 133 3.04 -12.89 -15.27
N ALA A 134 1.81 -12.44 -15.55
CA ALA A 134 0.77 -12.30 -14.54
C ALA A 134 0.45 -13.64 -13.87
N ILE A 135 0.31 -14.72 -14.66
CA ILE A 135 0.09 -16.08 -14.12
C ILE A 135 1.30 -16.54 -13.30
N ALA A 136 2.52 -16.28 -13.75
CA ALA A 136 3.73 -16.64 -13.00
C ALA A 136 3.77 -15.92 -11.64
N THR A 137 3.47 -14.62 -11.62
CA THR A 137 3.38 -13.81 -10.40
C THR A 137 2.31 -14.33 -9.44
N LEU A 138 1.11 -14.68 -9.95
CA LEU A 138 0.04 -15.26 -9.11
C LEU A 138 0.43 -16.60 -8.50
N LYS A 139 1.13 -17.46 -9.25
CA LYS A 139 1.65 -18.75 -8.73
C LYS A 139 2.69 -18.52 -7.64
N GLU A 140 3.58 -17.57 -7.82
CA GLU A 140 4.58 -17.22 -6.81
C GLU A 140 3.93 -16.69 -5.53
N LEU A 141 2.97 -15.78 -5.64
CA LEU A 141 2.22 -15.26 -4.49
C LEU A 141 1.44 -16.37 -3.78
N ALA A 142 0.83 -17.29 -4.51
CA ALA A 142 0.15 -18.44 -3.93
C ALA A 142 1.13 -19.37 -3.18
N ALA A 143 2.31 -19.60 -3.72
CA ALA A 143 3.37 -20.36 -3.04
C ALA A 143 3.81 -19.65 -1.75
N TRP A 144 4.06 -18.35 -1.79
CA TRP A 144 4.42 -17.58 -0.59
C TRP A 144 3.34 -17.59 0.48
N ALA A 145 2.06 -17.58 0.09
CA ALA A 145 0.95 -17.72 1.03
C ALA A 145 0.91 -19.12 1.65
N GLY A 146 1.08 -20.17 0.84
CA GLY A 146 1.15 -21.55 1.32
C GLY A 146 2.32 -21.83 2.26
N GLU A 147 3.46 -21.21 2.02
CA GLU A 147 4.65 -21.26 2.89
C GLU A 147 4.53 -20.38 4.14
N GLY A 148 3.45 -19.59 4.24
CA GLY A 148 3.26 -18.64 5.33
C GLY A 148 4.19 -17.43 5.30
N LYS A 149 4.88 -17.19 4.17
CA LYS A 149 5.75 -16.04 3.95
C LYS A 149 4.96 -14.73 3.85
N ILE A 150 3.75 -14.81 3.31
CA ILE A 150 2.77 -13.72 3.32
C ILE A 150 1.46 -14.22 3.96
N LYS A 151 0.89 -13.41 4.85
CA LYS A 151 -0.37 -13.69 5.55
C LYS A 151 -1.19 -12.39 5.60
N PRO A 152 -1.88 -12.01 4.51
CA PRO A 152 -2.66 -10.79 4.48
C PRO A 152 -3.67 -10.75 5.62
N PRO A 153 -3.68 -9.69 6.44
CA PRO A 153 -4.50 -9.67 7.65
C PRO A 153 -5.99 -9.52 7.31
N VAL A 154 -6.81 -10.27 8.03
CA VAL A 154 -8.26 -10.07 8.09
C VAL A 154 -8.51 -9.06 9.21
N GLY A 155 -9.19 -7.95 8.86
CA GLY A 155 -9.53 -6.90 9.82
C GLY A 155 -10.87 -7.15 10.50
N SER A 156 -11.90 -7.49 9.72
CA SER A 156 -13.24 -7.75 10.23
C SER A 156 -13.89 -8.90 9.48
N ILE A 157 -14.63 -9.73 10.21
CA ILE A 157 -15.43 -10.82 9.64
C ILE A 157 -16.89 -10.53 9.97
N TYR A 158 -17.75 -10.59 8.97
CA TYR A 158 -19.20 -10.43 9.09
C TYR A 158 -19.91 -11.69 8.62
N PRO A 159 -20.96 -12.14 9.29
CA PRO A 159 -21.84 -13.17 8.75
C PRO A 159 -22.52 -12.67 7.46
N PHE A 160 -22.92 -13.60 6.59
CA PHE A 160 -23.41 -13.25 5.26
C PHE A 160 -24.66 -12.37 5.28
N ASP A 161 -25.55 -12.55 6.24
CA ASP A 161 -26.77 -11.74 6.43
C ASP A 161 -26.47 -10.28 6.82
N GLN A 162 -25.27 -9.98 7.30
CA GLN A 162 -24.78 -8.63 7.60
C GLN A 162 -23.98 -8.00 6.44
N PHE A 163 -24.16 -8.47 5.20
CA PHE A 163 -23.37 -7.98 4.06
C PHE A 163 -23.45 -6.45 3.88
N GLY A 164 -24.59 -5.83 4.20
CA GLY A 164 -24.77 -4.38 4.12
C GLY A 164 -23.85 -3.62 5.06
N GLU A 165 -23.70 -4.09 6.30
CA GLU A 165 -22.80 -3.52 7.30
C GLU A 165 -21.33 -3.72 6.91
N ALA A 166 -21.00 -4.90 6.38
CA ALA A 166 -19.69 -5.21 5.85
C ALA A 166 -19.29 -4.25 4.71
N MET A 167 -20.21 -3.95 3.80
CA MET A 167 -19.98 -3.00 2.71
C MET A 167 -19.75 -1.58 3.23
N VAL A 168 -20.57 -1.11 4.19
CA VAL A 168 -20.37 0.18 4.84
C VAL A 168 -19.02 0.24 5.52
N SER A 169 -18.64 -0.81 6.25
CA SER A 169 -17.33 -0.91 6.91
C SER A 169 -16.19 -0.84 5.90
N ALA A 170 -16.26 -1.61 4.81
CA ALA A 170 -15.23 -1.63 3.77
C ALA A 170 -15.04 -0.27 3.09
N LEU A 171 -16.15 0.43 2.80
CA LEU A 171 -16.15 1.73 2.13
C LEU A 171 -15.76 2.89 3.06
N SER A 172 -15.91 2.73 4.36
CA SER A 172 -15.62 3.79 5.34
C SER A 172 -14.16 4.23 5.39
N GLY A 173 -13.24 3.37 4.95
CA GLY A 173 -11.79 3.57 5.09
C GLY A 173 -11.28 3.62 6.55
N LYS A 174 -12.15 3.35 7.53
CA LYS A 174 -11.80 3.41 8.97
C LYS A 174 -11.12 2.14 9.46
N GLY A 175 -11.44 0.98 8.87
CA GLY A 175 -10.91 -0.32 9.27
C GLY A 175 -9.46 -0.56 8.86
N THR A 176 -8.92 -1.69 9.33
CA THR A 176 -7.60 -2.21 8.97
C THR A 176 -7.76 -3.58 8.30
N GLY A 177 -6.80 -3.98 7.46
CA GLY A 177 -6.84 -5.27 6.78
C GLY A 177 -7.99 -5.43 5.79
N LYS A 178 -8.42 -6.67 5.59
CA LYS A 178 -9.55 -7.03 4.71
C LYS A 178 -10.85 -7.21 5.51
N VAL A 179 -11.96 -6.76 4.94
CA VAL A 179 -13.31 -7.14 5.39
C VAL A 179 -13.70 -8.42 4.68
N VAL A 180 -14.17 -9.41 5.44
CA VAL A 180 -14.54 -10.76 4.95
C VAL A 180 -16.00 -11.05 5.31
N LEU A 181 -16.73 -11.68 4.38
CA LEU A 181 -18.05 -12.25 4.62
C LEU A 181 -17.90 -13.76 4.83
N GLU A 182 -18.43 -14.26 5.93
CA GLU A 182 -18.51 -15.68 6.19
C GLU A 182 -19.81 -16.24 5.57
N VAL A 183 -19.68 -16.98 4.46
CA VAL A 183 -20.83 -17.48 3.68
C VAL A 183 -21.41 -18.75 4.25
N ALA A 184 -20.59 -19.58 4.90
CA ALA A 184 -20.99 -20.79 5.61
C ALA A 184 -20.13 -20.94 6.85
N ALA A 185 -20.70 -21.54 7.91
CA ALA A 185 -19.90 -21.90 9.06
C ALA A 185 -18.72 -22.78 8.60
N ASN A 186 -17.50 -22.36 8.96
CA ASN A 186 -16.31 -23.12 8.62
C ASN A 186 -16.40 -24.50 9.29
N PRO A 187 -16.46 -25.62 8.54
CA PRO A 187 -16.59 -26.95 9.14
C PRO A 187 -15.30 -27.44 9.80
N GLY A 188 -14.58 -26.53 10.44
CA GLY A 188 -13.41 -26.84 11.27
C GLY A 188 -12.16 -27.19 10.44
N VAL A 189 -11.22 -26.28 10.39
CA VAL A 189 -9.81 -26.60 10.19
C VAL A 189 -9.17 -26.79 11.57
#